data_ed2ea86285fa58e1d4468d2303505674
#
_entry.id   ed2ea86285fa58e1d4468d2303505674
#
_cell.length_a   1.000
_cell.length_b   1.000
_cell.length_c   1.000
_cell.angle_alpha   90.00
_cell.angle_beta   90.00
_cell.angle_gamma   90.00
#
_symmetry.space_group_name_H-M   'P 1'
#
loop_
_entity.id
_entity.type
_entity.pdbx_description
1 polymer ?
#
loop_
_entity_poly.entity_id
_entity_poly.type
_entity_poly.pdbx_seq_one_letter_code
_entity_poly.pdbx_strand_id
1 'polypeptide(L)'
;LEPEQPKPLNGFNKEIEYRNVSFAYRPDRVVLKDVNVKIGKGQTVALVGQSGSGKSTFVDLLPRFYDVIKGEILIDGINIKDVSLHGLRELMGNVNQDPILFNDTIFNNIAFGVESATREEVERAARIANAHEFIMQTEKGYDTCIGDRGGKLSGGQRQRLSIARAVLKNPPIMILDEATSA
;
A
#
# COMPACT_ATOMS: atom_id res chain seq x y z
N LEU A 1 15.87 -4.02 -11.52
CA LEU A 1 17.06 -4.52 -10.85
C LEU A 1 17.37 -3.64 -9.64
N GLU A 2 17.74 -4.21 -8.51
CA GLU A 2 18.20 -3.44 -7.34
C GLU A 2 19.62 -2.92 -7.60
N PRO A 3 19.98 -1.75 -7.04
CA PRO A 3 21.34 -1.26 -7.14
C PRO A 3 22.31 -2.16 -6.33
N GLU A 4 23.53 -2.34 -6.83
CA GLU A 4 24.57 -3.13 -6.13
C GLU A 4 24.93 -2.53 -4.76
N GLN A 5 24.86 -1.23 -4.63
CA GLN A 5 25.10 -0.48 -3.40
C GLN A 5 23.93 0.47 -3.13
N PRO A 6 22.85 0.00 -2.50
CA PRO A 6 21.69 0.82 -2.25
C PRO A 6 22.00 1.97 -1.27
N LYS A 7 21.53 3.17 -1.59
CA LYS A 7 21.59 4.30 -0.68
C LYS A 7 20.67 4.05 0.53
N PRO A 8 21.08 4.44 1.74
CA PRO A 8 20.21 4.34 2.91
C PRO A 8 19.02 5.32 2.75
N LEU A 9 17.80 4.81 3.02
CA LEU A 9 16.59 5.62 3.10
C LEU A 9 16.12 5.64 4.56
N ASN A 10 16.45 6.71 5.27
CA ASN A 10 16.23 6.84 6.72
C ASN A 10 14.82 7.43 7.01
N GLY A 11 13.78 6.69 6.61
CA GLY A 11 12.41 7.12 6.81
C GLY A 11 11.90 8.09 5.73
N PHE A 12 10.74 8.71 6.01
CA PHE A 12 10.12 9.75 5.17
C PHE A 12 9.96 11.03 6.00
N ASN A 13 10.71 12.08 5.65
CA ASN A 13 10.84 13.26 6.48
C ASN A 13 10.29 14.54 5.85
N LYS A 14 10.30 14.67 4.54
CA LYS A 14 9.98 15.92 3.84
C LYS A 14 8.92 15.76 2.76
N GLU A 15 9.25 15.12 1.64
CA GLU A 15 8.39 15.09 0.47
C GLU A 15 8.66 13.90 -0.47
N ILE A 16 7.62 13.54 -1.23
CA ILE A 16 7.73 12.71 -2.43
C ILE A 16 7.68 13.63 -3.63
N GLU A 17 8.57 13.48 -4.60
CA GLU A 17 8.60 14.26 -5.82
C GLU A 17 8.61 13.34 -7.06
N TYR A 18 7.62 13.53 -7.93
CA TYR A 18 7.63 13.03 -9.31
C TYR A 18 8.18 14.15 -10.19
N ARG A 19 9.27 13.90 -10.89
CA ARG A 19 9.96 14.90 -11.72
C ARG A 19 10.03 14.43 -13.17
N ASN A 20 9.26 15.08 -14.05
CA ASN A 20 9.14 14.78 -15.49
C ASN A 20 8.88 13.28 -15.77
N VAL A 21 8.06 12.64 -14.93
CA VAL A 21 7.81 11.21 -15.01
C VAL A 21 6.94 10.86 -16.20
N SER A 22 7.46 9.96 -17.03
CA SER A 22 6.69 9.32 -18.08
C SER A 22 6.78 7.82 -17.97
N PHE A 23 5.66 7.13 -18.24
CA PHE A 23 5.56 5.68 -18.14
C PHE A 23 4.65 5.08 -19.19
N ALA A 24 5.00 3.88 -19.64
CA ALA A 24 4.22 3.05 -20.55
C ALA A 24 4.42 1.58 -20.18
N TYR A 25 3.35 0.77 -20.19
CA TYR A 25 3.45 -0.69 -20.10
C TYR A 25 3.97 -1.32 -21.39
N ARG A 26 3.74 -0.65 -22.51
CA ARG A 26 4.21 -1.03 -23.84
C ARG A 26 4.76 0.21 -24.54
N PRO A 27 5.81 0.07 -25.39
CA PRO A 27 6.45 1.22 -26.05
C PRO A 27 5.51 2.10 -26.88
N ASP A 28 4.45 1.51 -27.42
CA ASP A 28 3.47 2.15 -28.29
C ASP A 28 2.36 2.90 -27.53
N ARG A 29 2.25 2.73 -26.21
CA ARG A 29 1.15 3.33 -25.43
C ARG A 29 1.64 3.97 -24.12
N VAL A 30 1.91 5.28 -24.20
CA VAL A 30 2.25 6.08 -23.01
C VAL A 30 1.02 6.24 -22.12
N VAL A 31 1.14 5.91 -20.85
CA VAL A 31 0.08 6.01 -19.83
C VAL A 31 0.24 7.29 -18.98
N LEU A 32 1.47 7.61 -18.60
CA LEU A 32 1.79 8.86 -17.89
C LEU A 32 2.79 9.64 -18.75
N LYS A 33 2.58 10.95 -18.88
CA LYS A 33 3.40 11.83 -19.72
C LYS A 33 3.80 13.09 -18.95
N ASP A 34 5.12 13.27 -18.75
CA ASP A 34 5.75 14.44 -18.14
C ASP A 34 5.08 14.90 -16.83
N VAL A 35 4.75 13.93 -15.96
CA VAL A 35 4.08 14.18 -14.67
C VAL A 35 5.06 14.84 -13.72
N ASN A 36 4.62 15.96 -13.12
CA ASN A 36 5.36 16.72 -12.14
C ASN A 36 4.46 16.96 -10.93
N VAL A 37 4.76 16.33 -9.78
CA VAL A 37 3.97 16.43 -8.55
C VAL A 37 4.91 16.40 -7.35
N LYS A 38 4.62 17.23 -6.34
CA LYS A 38 5.25 17.19 -5.03
C LYS A 38 4.19 16.94 -3.97
N ILE A 39 4.47 16.01 -3.07
CA ILE A 39 3.59 15.63 -1.96
C ILE A 39 4.40 15.74 -0.68
N GLY A 40 4.09 16.72 0.15
CA GLY A 40 4.76 16.91 1.43
C GLY A 40 4.33 15.89 2.48
N LYS A 41 5.20 15.64 3.44
CA LYS A 41 4.88 14.79 4.60
C LYS A 41 3.62 15.30 5.31
N GLY A 42 2.73 14.38 5.66
CA GLY A 42 1.46 14.67 6.33
C GLY A 42 0.36 15.20 5.40
N GLN A 43 0.62 15.34 4.10
CA GLN A 43 -0.40 15.69 3.13
C GLN A 43 -1.21 14.47 2.70
N THR A 44 -2.51 14.69 2.50
CA THR A 44 -3.40 13.73 1.83
C THR A 44 -3.68 14.25 0.42
N VAL A 45 -3.43 13.41 -0.58
CA VAL A 45 -3.64 13.75 -2.00
C VAL A 45 -4.63 12.75 -2.60
N ALA A 46 -5.68 13.26 -3.24
CA ALA A 46 -6.64 12.46 -3.98
C ALA A 46 -6.35 12.54 -5.49
N LEU A 47 -6.22 11.37 -6.14
CA LEU A 47 -6.10 11.25 -7.59
C LEU A 47 -7.50 11.08 -8.18
N VAL A 48 -7.95 12.05 -8.97
CA VAL A 48 -9.27 12.06 -9.59
C VAL A 48 -9.15 11.95 -11.10
N GLY A 49 -10.01 11.17 -11.72
CA GLY A 49 -10.04 10.99 -13.18
C GLY A 49 -10.86 9.77 -13.59
N GLN A 50 -11.16 9.68 -14.88
CA GLN A 50 -11.90 8.55 -15.44
C GLN A 50 -11.15 7.22 -15.28
N SER A 51 -11.87 6.10 -15.40
CA SER A 51 -11.23 4.78 -15.46
C SER A 51 -10.24 4.74 -16.62
N GLY A 52 -9.06 4.15 -16.39
CA GLY A 52 -7.98 4.09 -17.39
C GLY A 52 -7.15 5.37 -17.55
N SER A 53 -7.37 6.43 -16.74
CA SER A 53 -6.57 7.67 -16.82
C SER A 53 -5.16 7.55 -16.21
N GLY A 54 -4.76 6.38 -15.71
CA GLY A 54 -3.42 6.14 -15.16
C GLY A 54 -3.29 6.35 -13.65
N LYS A 55 -4.39 6.50 -12.88
CA LYS A 55 -4.33 6.69 -11.42
C LYS A 55 -3.61 5.54 -10.71
N SER A 56 -4.03 4.30 -10.92
CA SER A 56 -3.38 3.12 -10.33
C SER A 56 -1.93 3.00 -10.82
N THR A 57 -1.66 3.29 -12.09
CA THR A 57 -0.28 3.34 -12.61
C THR A 57 0.57 4.36 -11.86
N PHE A 58 0.04 5.56 -11.59
CA PHE A 58 0.77 6.59 -10.84
C PHE A 58 1.15 6.12 -9.44
N VAL A 59 0.23 5.48 -8.71
CA VAL A 59 0.52 4.97 -7.35
C VAL A 59 1.43 3.74 -7.37
N ASP A 60 1.33 2.87 -8.37
CA ASP A 60 2.15 1.66 -8.52
C ASP A 60 3.64 1.94 -8.79
N LEU A 61 3.95 3.10 -9.35
CA LEU A 61 5.33 3.53 -9.58
C LEU A 61 6.06 3.86 -8.27
N LEU A 62 5.37 4.31 -7.22
CA LEU A 62 6.00 4.70 -5.97
C LEU A 62 6.63 3.51 -5.20
N PRO A 63 5.95 2.35 -5.01
CA PRO A 63 6.57 1.16 -4.44
C PRO A 63 7.50 0.44 -5.42
N ARG A 64 7.72 1.03 -6.59
CA ARG A 64 8.58 0.52 -7.65
C ARG A 64 8.16 -0.88 -8.12
N PHE A 65 6.83 -1.07 -8.37
CA PHE A 65 6.37 -2.25 -9.09
C PHE A 65 6.77 -2.20 -10.57
N TYR A 66 6.97 -0.99 -11.08
CA TYR A 66 7.50 -0.70 -12.41
C TYR A 66 8.52 0.43 -12.33
N ASP A 67 9.49 0.45 -13.23
CA ASP A 67 10.43 1.56 -13.39
C ASP A 67 9.94 2.57 -14.43
N VAL A 68 10.13 3.85 -14.16
CA VAL A 68 9.78 4.92 -15.10
C VAL A 68 10.67 4.87 -16.35
N ILE A 69 10.12 5.19 -17.52
CA ILE A 69 10.87 5.25 -18.79
C ILE A 69 11.59 6.60 -18.98
N LYS A 70 11.07 7.67 -18.34
CA LYS A 70 11.67 9.00 -18.34
C LYS A 70 11.38 9.68 -17.01
N GLY A 71 12.28 10.58 -16.60
CA GLY A 71 12.17 11.28 -15.32
C GLY A 71 12.57 10.42 -14.12
N GLU A 72 12.21 10.88 -12.96
CA GLU A 72 12.59 10.24 -11.70
C GLU A 72 11.52 10.44 -10.62
N ILE A 73 11.49 9.53 -9.66
CA ILE A 73 10.68 9.65 -8.44
C ILE A 73 11.64 9.70 -7.27
N LEU A 74 11.49 10.71 -6.42
CA LEU A 74 12.36 10.93 -5.28
C LEU A 74 11.55 10.88 -3.98
N ILE A 75 12.17 10.35 -2.94
CA ILE A 75 11.72 10.49 -1.55
C ILE A 75 12.82 11.25 -0.80
N ASP A 76 12.49 12.40 -0.26
CA ASP A 76 13.43 13.30 0.44
C ASP A 76 14.68 13.62 -0.40
N GLY A 77 14.51 13.76 -1.72
CA GLY A 77 15.59 14.04 -2.67
C GLY A 77 16.42 12.83 -3.09
N ILE A 78 16.13 11.63 -2.58
CA ILE A 78 16.81 10.38 -2.97
C ILE A 78 15.96 9.67 -4.03
N ASN A 79 16.57 9.34 -5.17
CA ASN A 79 15.86 8.60 -6.23
C ASN A 79 15.53 7.18 -5.75
N ILE A 80 14.26 6.78 -5.90
CA ILE A 80 13.80 5.44 -5.47
C ILE A 80 14.51 4.29 -6.22
N LYS A 81 15.15 4.56 -7.36
CA LYS A 81 15.98 3.57 -8.06
C LYS A 81 17.30 3.28 -7.36
N ASP A 82 17.77 4.21 -6.52
CA ASP A 82 19.05 4.11 -5.84
C ASP A 82 18.94 3.42 -4.45
N VAL A 83 17.74 3.10 -4.01
CA VAL A 83 17.48 2.47 -2.70
C VAL A 83 17.08 1.00 -2.85
N SER A 84 17.21 0.21 -1.76
CA SER A 84 16.72 -1.17 -1.78
C SER A 84 15.18 -1.22 -1.87
N LEU A 85 14.64 -2.19 -2.59
CA LEU A 85 13.18 -2.39 -2.68
C LEU A 85 12.56 -2.68 -1.31
N HIS A 86 13.27 -3.41 -0.47
CA HIS A 86 12.82 -3.71 0.90
C HIS A 86 12.67 -2.41 1.71
N GLY A 87 13.73 -1.60 1.84
CA GLY A 87 13.70 -0.34 2.58
C GLY A 87 12.70 0.67 2.02
N LEU A 88 12.52 0.72 0.68
CA LEU A 88 11.52 1.55 0.04
C LEU A 88 10.09 1.13 0.45
N ARG A 89 9.77 -0.17 0.35
CA ARG A 89 8.44 -0.70 0.62
C ARG A 89 8.10 -0.77 2.10
N GLU A 90 9.09 -0.78 2.97
CA GLU A 90 8.86 -0.66 4.41
C GLU A 90 8.23 0.68 4.80
N LEU A 91 8.54 1.75 4.07
CA LEU A 91 7.94 3.06 4.29
C LEU A 91 6.47 3.13 3.83
N MET A 92 5.95 2.10 3.17
CA MET A 92 4.64 2.14 2.50
C MET A 92 3.67 1.10 3.05
N GLY A 93 2.40 1.48 3.14
CA GLY A 93 1.27 0.59 3.32
C GLY A 93 0.33 0.71 2.14
N ASN A 94 0.08 -0.41 1.46
CA ASN A 94 -0.84 -0.46 0.33
C ASN A 94 -2.15 -1.12 0.73
N VAL A 95 -3.26 -0.46 0.44
CA VAL A 95 -4.60 -1.04 0.47
C VAL A 95 -5.09 -1.10 -0.98
N ASN A 96 -5.06 -2.30 -1.55
CA ASN A 96 -5.45 -2.54 -2.94
C ASN A 96 -6.98 -2.69 -3.05
N GLN A 97 -7.51 -2.45 -4.24
CA GLN A 97 -8.92 -2.68 -4.58
C GLN A 97 -9.34 -4.13 -4.29
N ASP A 98 -8.54 -5.10 -4.71
CA ASP A 98 -8.71 -6.51 -4.37
C ASP A 98 -7.74 -6.91 -3.25
N PRO A 99 -8.22 -7.03 -1.99
CA PRO A 99 -7.35 -7.36 -0.87
C PRO A 99 -6.78 -8.77 -0.98
N ILE A 100 -5.45 -8.88 -0.87
CA ILE A 100 -4.77 -10.18 -0.81
C ILE A 100 -4.83 -10.68 0.64
N LEU A 101 -5.62 -11.73 0.86
CA LEU A 101 -5.73 -12.42 2.14
C LEU A 101 -5.27 -13.87 1.99
N PHE A 102 -4.68 -14.39 3.06
CA PHE A 102 -4.13 -15.73 3.11
C PHE A 102 -5.09 -16.71 3.79
N ASN A 103 -4.99 -17.98 3.45
CA ASN A 103 -5.74 -19.04 4.14
C ASN A 103 -5.16 -19.26 5.54
N ASP A 104 -5.50 -18.36 6.44
CA ASP A 104 -5.02 -18.31 7.81
C ASP A 104 -6.08 -17.65 8.70
N THR A 105 -5.77 -17.44 9.98
CA THR A 105 -6.64 -16.74 10.92
C THR A 105 -6.80 -15.27 10.55
N ILE A 106 -7.85 -14.64 11.05
CA ILE A 106 -8.04 -13.20 10.95
C ILE A 106 -6.88 -12.46 11.61
N PHE A 107 -6.44 -12.94 12.80
CA PHE A 107 -5.29 -12.38 13.50
C PHE A 107 -4.06 -12.34 12.61
N ASN A 108 -3.64 -13.48 12.05
CA ASN A 108 -2.45 -13.59 11.21
C ASN A 108 -2.56 -12.77 9.92
N ASN A 109 -3.77 -12.65 9.37
CA ASN A 109 -4.01 -11.79 8.21
C ASN A 109 -3.83 -10.30 8.52
N ILE A 110 -4.24 -9.83 9.70
CA ILE A 110 -4.02 -8.44 10.13
C ILE A 110 -2.55 -8.23 10.51
N ALA A 111 -1.95 -9.16 11.27
CA ALA A 111 -0.57 -9.10 11.76
C ALA A 111 0.48 -9.31 10.65
N PHE A 112 0.08 -9.67 9.44
CA PHE A 112 1.00 -9.96 8.35
C PHE A 112 1.98 -8.83 8.07
N GLY A 113 3.28 -9.14 8.18
CA GLY A 113 4.38 -8.16 8.03
C GLY A 113 4.75 -7.41 9.31
N VAL A 114 4.15 -7.76 10.47
CA VAL A 114 4.51 -7.25 11.78
C VAL A 114 4.67 -8.43 12.75
N GLU A 115 5.87 -9.04 12.77
CA GLU A 115 6.14 -10.28 13.50
C GLU A 115 5.92 -10.20 15.02
N SER A 116 6.08 -9.02 15.62
CA SER A 116 5.92 -8.79 17.06
C SER A 116 4.56 -8.22 17.46
N ALA A 117 3.55 -8.27 16.56
CA ALA A 117 2.24 -7.70 16.83
C ALA A 117 1.55 -8.39 18.02
N THR A 118 1.18 -7.63 19.03
CA THR A 118 0.38 -8.11 20.15
C THR A 118 -1.10 -8.21 19.80
N ARG A 119 -1.86 -8.96 20.59
CA ARG A 119 -3.31 -9.08 20.43
C ARG A 119 -3.99 -7.72 20.54
N GLU A 120 -3.58 -6.89 21.49
CA GLU A 120 -4.14 -5.57 21.74
C GLU A 120 -3.90 -4.63 20.57
N GLU A 121 -2.72 -4.69 19.95
CA GLU A 121 -2.40 -3.87 18.76
C GLU A 121 -3.24 -4.27 17.56
N VAL A 122 -3.42 -5.57 17.33
CA VAL A 122 -4.27 -6.09 16.25
C VAL A 122 -5.73 -5.69 16.47
N GLU A 123 -6.24 -5.80 17.68
CA GLU A 123 -7.62 -5.39 18.02
C GLU A 123 -7.82 -3.89 17.85
N ARG A 124 -6.86 -3.07 18.27
CA ARG A 124 -6.91 -1.62 18.06
C ARG A 124 -6.93 -1.27 16.58
N ALA A 125 -6.07 -1.89 15.77
CA ALA A 125 -6.06 -1.69 14.33
C ALA A 125 -7.38 -2.12 13.67
N ALA A 126 -7.96 -3.23 14.11
CA ALA A 126 -9.25 -3.71 13.66
C ALA A 126 -10.40 -2.76 14.02
N ARG A 127 -10.39 -2.14 15.20
CA ARG A 127 -11.36 -1.11 15.60
C ARG A 127 -11.28 0.12 14.71
N ILE A 128 -10.08 0.62 14.43
CA ILE A 128 -9.85 1.76 13.53
C ILE A 128 -10.40 1.45 12.12
N ALA A 129 -10.22 0.22 11.65
CA ALA A 129 -10.70 -0.24 10.34
C ALA A 129 -12.20 -0.64 10.33
N ASN A 130 -12.95 -0.44 11.43
CA ASN A 130 -14.32 -0.92 11.60
C ASN A 130 -14.50 -2.43 11.34
N ALA A 131 -13.47 -3.22 11.66
CA ALA A 131 -13.46 -4.67 11.48
C ALA A 131 -13.82 -5.44 12.75
N HIS A 132 -13.56 -4.88 13.93
CA HIS A 132 -13.66 -5.58 15.21
C HIS A 132 -15.03 -6.24 15.45
N GLU A 133 -16.12 -5.52 15.17
CA GLU A 133 -17.48 -6.01 15.48
C GLU A 133 -17.82 -7.26 14.68
N PHE A 134 -17.57 -7.26 13.35
CA PHE A 134 -17.84 -8.45 12.56
C PHE A 134 -16.90 -9.61 12.91
N ILE A 135 -15.65 -9.32 13.31
CA ILE A 135 -14.69 -10.35 13.76
C ILE A 135 -15.26 -11.05 14.98
N MET A 136 -15.75 -10.31 15.96
CA MET A 136 -16.33 -10.88 17.21
C MET A 136 -17.62 -11.67 16.98
N GLN A 137 -18.30 -11.49 15.84
CA GLN A 137 -19.47 -12.29 15.43
C GLN A 137 -19.08 -13.60 14.74
N THR A 138 -17.81 -13.82 14.43
CA THR A 138 -17.35 -15.11 13.88
C THR A 138 -17.19 -16.15 15.00
N GLU A 139 -17.20 -17.43 14.61
CA GLU A 139 -17.22 -18.56 15.57
C GLU A 139 -16.04 -18.53 16.59
N LYS A 140 -14.85 -18.09 16.15
CA LYS A 140 -13.63 -18.06 16.96
C LYS A 140 -13.01 -16.66 17.04
N GLY A 141 -13.78 -15.61 16.75
CA GLY A 141 -13.24 -14.25 16.75
C GLY A 141 -12.01 -14.11 15.84
N TYR A 142 -10.97 -13.52 16.36
CA TYR A 142 -9.70 -13.33 15.62
C TYR A 142 -9.00 -14.64 15.23
N ASP A 143 -9.31 -15.75 15.88
CA ASP A 143 -8.72 -17.07 15.60
C ASP A 143 -9.51 -17.83 14.51
N THR A 144 -10.52 -17.19 13.93
CA THR A 144 -11.29 -17.73 12.81
C THR A 144 -10.46 -17.81 11.55
N CYS A 145 -10.32 -19.00 10.97
CA CYS A 145 -9.69 -19.21 9.67
C CYS A 145 -10.64 -18.78 8.55
N ILE A 146 -10.19 -17.86 7.69
CA ILE A 146 -11.01 -17.21 6.66
C ILE A 146 -11.06 -17.96 5.33
N GLY A 147 -10.32 -19.06 5.22
CA GLY A 147 -10.26 -19.87 4.00
C GLY A 147 -9.41 -19.24 2.89
N ASP A 148 -9.36 -19.88 1.75
CA ASP A 148 -8.57 -19.42 0.62
C ASP A 148 -9.05 -18.05 0.16
N ARG A 149 -8.12 -17.09 0.06
CA ARG A 149 -8.36 -15.68 -0.31
C ARG A 149 -9.48 -14.99 0.47
N GLY A 150 -9.75 -15.45 1.70
CA GLY A 150 -10.84 -14.93 2.52
C GLY A 150 -12.23 -15.27 1.97
N GLY A 151 -12.40 -16.45 1.34
CA GLY A 151 -13.64 -16.86 0.68
C GLY A 151 -14.86 -16.94 1.60
N LYS A 152 -14.65 -16.98 2.92
CA LYS A 152 -15.75 -16.95 3.91
C LYS A 152 -16.20 -15.53 4.27
N LEU A 153 -15.56 -14.49 3.74
CA LEU A 153 -15.82 -13.09 4.06
C LEU A 153 -16.45 -12.36 2.87
N SER A 154 -17.31 -11.39 3.16
CA SER A 154 -17.79 -10.44 2.15
C SER A 154 -16.67 -9.56 1.60
N GLY A 155 -16.87 -8.92 0.43
CA GLY A 155 -15.91 -7.97 -0.13
C GLY A 155 -15.52 -6.86 0.84
N GLY A 156 -16.52 -6.22 1.48
CA GLY A 156 -16.27 -5.17 2.47
C GLY A 156 -15.57 -5.66 3.73
N GLN A 157 -15.80 -6.91 4.17
CA GLN A 157 -15.06 -7.50 5.29
C GLN A 157 -13.60 -7.74 4.93
N ARG A 158 -13.33 -8.29 3.74
CA ARG A 158 -11.95 -8.46 3.24
C ARG A 158 -11.22 -7.13 3.18
N GLN A 159 -11.88 -6.09 2.67
CA GLN A 159 -11.28 -4.76 2.58
C GLN A 159 -10.95 -4.18 3.96
N ARG A 160 -11.86 -4.30 4.93
CA ARG A 160 -11.60 -3.84 6.31
C ARG A 160 -10.42 -4.58 6.96
N LEU A 161 -10.22 -5.87 6.70
CA LEU A 161 -9.03 -6.58 7.17
C LEU A 161 -7.74 -6.04 6.52
N SER A 162 -7.77 -5.72 5.22
CA SER A 162 -6.63 -5.11 4.53
C SER A 162 -6.30 -3.72 5.08
N ILE A 163 -7.33 -2.93 5.39
CA ILE A 163 -7.15 -1.62 6.06
C ILE A 163 -6.56 -1.82 7.46
N ALA A 164 -7.06 -2.78 8.26
CA ALA A 164 -6.53 -3.09 9.58
C ALA A 164 -5.05 -3.48 9.53
N ARG A 165 -4.64 -4.30 8.55
CA ARG A 165 -3.23 -4.64 8.29
C ARG A 165 -2.39 -3.41 8.04
N ALA A 166 -2.86 -2.50 7.17
CA ALA A 166 -2.15 -1.26 6.86
C ALA A 166 -2.06 -0.33 8.07
N VAL A 167 -3.12 -0.21 8.86
CA VAL A 167 -3.14 0.55 10.12
C VAL A 167 -2.17 -0.02 11.14
N LEU A 168 -2.11 -1.34 11.30
CA LEU A 168 -1.20 -2.01 12.23
C LEU A 168 0.27 -1.74 11.87
N LYS A 169 0.60 -1.83 10.58
CA LYS A 169 1.95 -1.52 10.07
C LYS A 169 2.34 -0.06 10.33
N ASN A 170 1.36 0.85 10.38
CA ASN A 170 1.54 2.29 10.62
C ASN A 170 2.65 2.93 9.78
N PRO A 171 2.67 2.76 8.47
CA PRO A 171 3.73 3.26 7.62
C PRO A 171 3.62 4.78 7.45
N PRO A 172 4.75 5.50 7.23
CA PRO A 172 4.73 6.94 7.00
C PRO A 172 4.05 7.36 5.68
N ILE A 173 3.91 6.44 4.73
CA ILE A 173 3.23 6.65 3.45
C ILE A 173 2.12 5.60 3.31
N MET A 174 0.86 6.07 3.14
CA MET A 174 -0.29 5.20 2.92
C MET A 174 -0.81 5.38 1.49
N ILE A 175 -0.95 4.27 0.76
CA ILE A 175 -1.49 4.24 -0.59
C ILE A 175 -2.84 3.50 -0.53
N LEU A 176 -3.91 4.19 -0.96
CA LEU A 176 -5.26 3.64 -0.99
C LEU A 176 -5.74 3.65 -2.44
N ASP A 177 -5.85 2.48 -3.07
CA ASP A 177 -6.38 2.35 -4.43
C ASP A 177 -7.82 1.84 -4.37
N GLU A 178 -8.77 2.72 -4.72
CA GLU A 178 -10.23 2.48 -4.71
C GLU A 178 -10.77 1.85 -3.39
N ALA A 179 -10.15 2.16 -2.26
CA ALA A 179 -10.51 1.59 -0.95
C ALA A 179 -11.94 1.93 -0.46
N THR A 180 -12.69 2.72 -1.22
CA THR A 180 -14.03 3.24 -0.84
C THR A 180 -15.15 2.80 -1.77
N SER A 181 -14.92 1.88 -2.70
CA SER A 181 -15.92 1.43 -3.69
C SER A 181 -16.81 0.27 -3.24
N ALA A 182 -16.86 -0.01 -1.93
CA ALA A 182 -17.71 -1.05 -1.33
C ALA A 182 -18.83 -0.47 -0.47
#